data_a398b13b5abddc5a58cdc8f96e0ebbc8
#
_entry.id   a398b13b5abddc5a58cdc8f96e0ebbc8
#
_cell.length_a   1.000
_cell.length_b   1.000
_cell.length_c   1.000
_cell.angle_alpha   90.00
_cell.angle_beta   90.00
_cell.angle_gamma   90.00
#
_symmetry.space_group_name_H-M   'P 1'
#
loop_
_entity.id
_entity.type
_entity.pdbx_description
1 polymer ?
#
loop_
_entity_poly.entity_id
_entity_poly.type
_entity_poly.pdbx_seq_one_letter_code
_entity_poly.pdbx_strand_id
1 'polypeptide(L)'
;PDSEEFFVVVPRKDVAVGEDSSIREMSLLEKIKGSLSRNLFNEKAMHLIWGGFKTTVIIFFFGAIVAVILGAFLTYLSITHKCLWLYKPLSWFVMTIHDIPSVVLMMFFFYVVFGGAMNGILVSIIALGIYTSGALYKIFKIHITQVGKGQLEAGRMLGLSSYKCYRYIILPQAVKTMLPLVGGELKLLLRATSYAGYIAQKDLVKAVDAIRSFTYDAFVPLLLVSLLYLLLSWLIVKALDCISKKYFYND
;
A
#
# COMPACT_ATOMS: atom_id res chain seq x y z
N PRO A 1 7.14 -0.57 51.66
CA PRO A 1 7.79 0.69 51.55
C PRO A 1 7.88 1.07 50.10
N ASP A 2 7.01 1.94 49.74
CA ASP A 2 7.06 3.22 49.09
C ASP A 2 7.63 3.25 47.67
N SER A 3 6.76 3.08 46.72
CA SER A 3 6.96 3.41 45.28
C SER A 3 6.03 4.54 44.86
N GLU A 4 6.03 5.64 45.58
CA GLU A 4 5.35 6.89 45.21
C GLU A 4 6.37 8.00 45.01
N GLU A 5 7.07 8.01 43.86
CA GLU A 5 7.78 9.20 43.40
C GLU A 5 8.14 9.09 41.93
N PHE A 6 7.17 9.30 41.03
CA PHE A 6 7.52 9.48 39.63
C PHE A 6 6.65 10.53 38.89
N PHE A 7 6.14 11.51 39.62
CA PHE A 7 5.64 12.73 38.99
C PHE A 7 6.20 13.95 39.70
N VAL A 8 7.43 14.32 39.37
CA VAL A 8 7.92 15.66 39.68
C VAL A 8 7.19 16.63 38.75
N VAL A 9 6.08 17.18 39.24
CA VAL A 9 5.48 18.36 38.63
C VAL A 9 6.47 19.50 38.87
N VAL A 10 7.29 19.82 37.87
CA VAL A 10 8.11 21.02 37.88
C VAL A 10 7.15 22.22 37.88
N PRO A 11 7.08 23.01 38.96
CA PRO A 11 6.24 24.20 38.94
C PRO A 11 6.79 25.10 37.84
N ARG A 12 5.89 25.49 36.93
CA ARG A 12 6.14 26.50 35.91
C ARG A 12 6.47 27.78 36.69
N LYS A 13 7.75 28.12 36.80
CA LYS A 13 8.14 29.46 37.27
C LYS A 13 7.48 30.42 36.29
N ASP A 14 6.68 31.34 36.86
CA ASP A 14 6.12 32.46 36.15
C ASP A 14 7.26 33.24 35.51
N VAL A 15 7.50 32.94 34.25
CA VAL A 15 8.33 33.79 33.40
C VAL A 15 7.49 35.03 33.23
N ALA A 16 7.89 36.10 33.89
CA ALA A 16 7.31 37.44 33.68
C ALA A 16 7.28 37.66 32.17
N VAL A 17 6.07 37.67 31.63
CA VAL A 17 5.82 38.04 30.24
C VAL A 17 6.12 39.53 30.19
N GLY A 18 7.37 39.88 29.91
CA GLY A 18 7.71 41.19 29.43
C GLY A 18 6.87 41.43 28.20
N GLU A 19 6.08 42.49 28.25
CA GLU A 19 5.28 43.01 27.16
C GLU A 19 6.20 43.39 25.97
N ASP A 20 6.68 42.40 25.24
CA ASP A 20 7.14 42.63 23.88
C ASP A 20 6.04 42.11 22.94
N SER A 21 5.04 42.96 22.76
CA SER A 21 3.90 42.81 21.86
C SER A 21 4.30 42.85 20.38
N SER A 22 5.49 42.42 20.02
CA SER A 22 6.00 42.33 18.66
C SER A 22 6.18 40.90 18.15
N ILE A 23 5.55 39.92 18.79
CA ILE A 23 5.29 38.67 18.07
C ILE A 23 4.14 38.97 17.11
N ARG A 24 4.45 39.66 16.02
CA ARG A 24 3.61 39.70 14.83
C ARG A 24 3.10 38.29 14.62
N GLU A 25 1.79 38.09 14.71
CA GLU A 25 1.17 36.89 14.17
C GLU A 25 1.54 36.84 12.70
N MET A 26 2.61 36.10 12.41
CA MET A 26 3.00 35.86 11.01
C MET A 26 1.77 35.31 10.32
N SER A 27 1.35 35.93 9.24
CA SER A 27 0.21 35.43 8.48
C SER A 27 0.45 33.97 8.12
N LEU A 28 -0.62 33.16 8.02
CA LEU A 28 -0.49 31.76 7.60
C LEU A 28 0.34 31.63 6.32
N LEU A 29 0.23 32.60 5.42
CA LEU A 29 1.01 32.66 4.17
C LEU A 29 2.52 32.85 4.42
N GLU A 30 2.91 33.68 5.38
CA GLU A 30 4.33 33.86 5.73
C GLU A 30 4.92 32.63 6.40
N LYS A 31 4.13 31.98 7.29
CA LYS A 31 4.51 30.69 7.88
C LYS A 31 4.70 29.61 6.84
N ILE A 32 3.76 29.48 5.89
CA ILE A 32 3.85 28.52 4.79
C ILE A 32 5.06 28.86 3.90
N LYS A 33 5.26 30.11 3.50
CA LYS A 33 6.37 30.52 2.64
C LYS A 33 7.73 30.27 3.30
N GLY A 34 7.87 30.61 4.58
CA GLY A 34 9.09 30.34 5.34
C GLY A 34 9.37 28.85 5.53
N SER A 35 8.34 28.05 5.77
CA SER A 35 8.40 26.60 5.87
C SER A 35 8.75 25.98 4.51
N LEU A 36 8.13 26.45 3.43
CA LEU A 36 8.40 26.01 2.05
C LEU A 36 9.88 26.20 1.67
N SER A 37 10.42 27.39 1.97
CA SER A 37 11.82 27.69 1.65
C SER A 37 12.80 26.81 2.43
N ARG A 38 12.55 26.56 3.72
CA ARG A 38 13.40 25.69 4.55
C ARG A 38 13.36 24.21 4.17
N ASN A 39 12.23 23.71 3.67
CA ASN A 39 12.02 22.30 3.41
C ASN A 39 12.23 21.90 1.95
N LEU A 40 11.79 22.73 0.98
CA LEU A 40 11.92 22.42 -0.46
C LEU A 40 13.29 22.80 -1.05
N PHE A 41 13.91 23.88 -0.54
CA PHE A 41 15.23 24.30 -1.04
C PHE A 41 16.40 23.70 -0.24
N ASN A 42 16.12 22.80 0.70
CA ASN A 42 17.15 22.07 1.41
C ASN A 42 17.48 20.78 0.66
N GLU A 43 18.69 20.73 0.10
CA GLU A 43 19.18 19.56 -0.66
C GLU A 43 19.08 18.26 0.12
N LYS A 44 19.36 18.30 1.44
CA LYS A 44 19.25 17.14 2.31
C LYS A 44 17.81 16.65 2.44
N ALA A 45 16.83 17.56 2.59
CA ALA A 45 15.42 17.21 2.66
C ALA A 45 14.93 16.61 1.33
N MET A 46 15.30 17.22 0.20
CA MET A 46 14.94 16.72 -1.12
C MET A 46 15.53 15.34 -1.40
N HIS A 47 16.78 15.10 -1.00
CA HIS A 47 17.42 13.79 -1.13
C HIS A 47 16.70 12.71 -0.30
N LEU A 48 16.27 13.05 0.91
CA LEU A 48 15.48 12.12 1.77
C LEU A 48 14.12 11.79 1.15
N ILE A 49 13.39 12.80 0.66
CA ILE A 49 12.10 12.61 -0.01
C ILE A 49 12.27 11.73 -1.26
N TRP A 50 13.28 12.01 -2.09
CA TRP A 50 13.53 11.23 -3.29
C TRP A 50 13.92 9.78 -2.98
N GLY A 51 14.73 9.56 -1.94
CA GLY A 51 15.07 8.22 -1.44
C GLY A 51 13.82 7.46 -0.96
N GLY A 52 13.01 8.11 -0.12
CA GLY A 52 11.76 7.55 0.39
C GLY A 52 10.76 7.27 -0.73
N PHE A 53 10.64 8.16 -1.72
CA PHE A 53 9.78 7.97 -2.89
C PHE A 53 10.18 6.72 -3.69
N LYS A 54 11.47 6.56 -3.99
CA LYS A 54 11.98 5.37 -4.68
C LYS A 54 11.66 4.09 -3.91
N THR A 55 11.91 4.07 -2.61
CA THR A 55 11.63 2.92 -1.75
C THR A 55 10.14 2.57 -1.76
N THR A 56 9.27 3.56 -1.60
CA THR A 56 7.81 3.39 -1.64
C THR A 56 7.35 2.80 -2.98
N VAL A 57 7.84 3.36 -4.09
CA VAL A 57 7.48 2.89 -5.45
C VAL A 57 7.99 1.48 -5.71
N ILE A 58 9.21 1.14 -5.28
CA ILE A 58 9.78 -0.20 -5.42
C ILE A 58 8.93 -1.23 -4.64
N ILE A 59 8.64 -0.96 -3.36
CA ILE A 59 7.83 -1.86 -2.54
C ILE A 59 6.44 -2.03 -3.15
N PHE A 60 5.81 -0.93 -3.56
CA PHE A 60 4.49 -0.96 -4.19
C PHE A 60 4.49 -1.77 -5.48
N PHE A 61 5.40 -1.49 -6.41
CA PHE A 61 5.41 -2.11 -7.74
C PHE A 61 5.66 -3.62 -7.66
N PHE A 62 6.71 -4.02 -6.96
CA PHE A 62 7.02 -5.45 -6.81
C PHE A 62 6.02 -6.17 -5.90
N GLY A 63 5.53 -5.53 -4.85
CA GLY A 63 4.45 -6.06 -4.01
C GLY A 63 3.16 -6.29 -4.79
N ALA A 64 2.79 -5.37 -5.68
CA ALA A 64 1.64 -5.53 -6.58
C ALA A 64 1.81 -6.71 -7.55
N ILE A 65 3.00 -6.88 -8.13
CA ILE A 65 3.31 -8.02 -9.00
C ILE A 65 3.14 -9.34 -8.24
N VAL A 66 3.73 -9.45 -7.05
CA VAL A 66 3.59 -10.65 -6.20
C VAL A 66 2.11 -10.91 -5.87
N ALA A 67 1.37 -9.87 -5.47
CA ALA A 67 -0.04 -9.98 -5.12
C ALA A 67 -0.91 -10.46 -6.29
N VAL A 68 -0.71 -9.90 -7.48
CA VAL A 68 -1.46 -10.27 -8.69
C VAL A 68 -1.14 -11.70 -9.12
N ILE A 69 0.15 -12.06 -9.16
CA ILE A 69 0.57 -13.41 -9.57
C ILE A 69 0.03 -14.46 -8.59
N LEU A 70 0.20 -14.26 -7.29
CA LEU A 70 -0.24 -15.21 -6.26
C LEU A 70 -1.77 -15.29 -6.19
N GLY A 71 -2.47 -14.16 -6.26
CA GLY A 71 -3.94 -14.11 -6.29
C GLY A 71 -4.53 -14.79 -7.53
N ALA A 72 -3.93 -14.57 -8.71
CA ALA A 72 -4.33 -15.24 -9.96
C ALA A 72 -4.03 -16.74 -9.91
N PHE A 73 -2.89 -17.13 -9.37
CA PHE A 73 -2.51 -18.54 -9.21
C PHE A 73 -3.49 -19.28 -8.29
N LEU A 74 -3.82 -18.72 -7.14
CA LEU A 74 -4.82 -19.28 -6.22
C LEU A 74 -6.19 -19.39 -6.88
N THR A 75 -6.58 -18.39 -7.65
CA THR A 75 -7.85 -18.40 -8.40
C THR A 75 -7.85 -19.53 -9.44
N TYR A 76 -6.75 -19.68 -10.19
CA TYR A 76 -6.59 -20.76 -11.16
C TYR A 76 -6.73 -22.14 -10.50
N LEU A 77 -6.02 -22.38 -9.39
CA LEU A 77 -6.13 -23.64 -8.63
C LEU A 77 -7.55 -23.89 -8.12
N SER A 78 -8.24 -22.83 -7.64
CA SER A 78 -9.62 -22.91 -7.16
C SER A 78 -10.62 -23.33 -8.24
N ILE A 79 -10.46 -22.82 -9.47
CA ILE A 79 -11.39 -23.04 -10.58
C ILE A 79 -11.15 -24.39 -11.25
N THR A 80 -9.88 -24.79 -11.41
CA THR A 80 -9.54 -26.03 -12.14
C THR A 80 -9.71 -27.28 -11.33
N HIS A 81 -9.77 -27.20 -10.00
CA HIS A 81 -9.83 -28.34 -9.08
C HIS A 81 -8.73 -29.39 -9.27
N LYS A 82 -7.71 -29.12 -10.10
CA LYS A 82 -6.68 -30.09 -10.46
C LYS A 82 -5.73 -30.48 -9.34
N CYS A 83 -5.53 -29.58 -8.36
CA CYS A 83 -4.59 -29.75 -7.25
C CYS A 83 -5.23 -29.33 -5.93
N LEU A 84 -6.32 -29.98 -5.53
CA LEU A 84 -7.02 -29.68 -4.27
C LEU A 84 -6.09 -29.80 -3.04
N TRP A 85 -5.14 -30.71 -3.09
CA TRP A 85 -4.13 -30.92 -2.07
C TRP A 85 -3.22 -29.69 -1.87
N LEU A 86 -2.82 -29.02 -2.95
CA LEU A 86 -2.03 -27.77 -2.87
C LEU A 86 -2.91 -26.55 -2.62
N TYR A 87 -4.08 -26.48 -3.25
CA TYR A 87 -4.98 -25.35 -3.16
C TYR A 87 -5.50 -25.10 -1.75
N LYS A 88 -6.00 -26.15 -1.06
CA LYS A 88 -6.60 -25.99 0.28
C LYS A 88 -5.64 -25.39 1.31
N PRO A 89 -4.42 -25.93 1.54
CA PRO A 89 -3.51 -25.36 2.53
C PRO A 89 -2.99 -23.99 2.11
N LEU A 90 -2.72 -23.77 0.83
CA LEU A 90 -2.21 -22.49 0.36
C LEU A 90 -3.27 -21.39 0.45
N SER A 91 -4.51 -21.68 0.08
CA SER A 91 -5.61 -20.71 0.21
C SER A 91 -5.92 -20.41 1.68
N TRP A 92 -5.92 -21.41 2.54
CA TRP A 92 -6.09 -21.23 3.97
C TRP A 92 -4.98 -20.32 4.54
N PHE A 93 -3.73 -20.62 4.22
CA PHE A 93 -2.57 -19.81 4.66
C PHE A 93 -2.69 -18.35 4.23
N VAL A 94 -2.92 -18.09 2.94
CA VAL A 94 -3.02 -16.73 2.40
C VAL A 94 -4.21 -15.97 2.99
N MET A 95 -5.34 -16.66 3.20
CA MET A 95 -6.53 -16.04 3.81
C MET A 95 -6.30 -15.70 5.28
N THR A 96 -5.67 -16.60 6.04
CA THR A 96 -5.31 -16.34 7.44
C THR A 96 -4.34 -15.17 7.57
N ILE A 97 -3.34 -15.08 6.69
CA ILE A 97 -2.41 -13.95 6.64
C ILE A 97 -3.14 -12.64 6.32
N HIS A 98 -4.10 -12.68 5.40
CA HIS A 98 -4.87 -11.49 5.03
C HIS A 98 -5.73 -10.95 6.18
N ASP A 99 -6.12 -11.77 7.13
CA ASP A 99 -6.92 -11.36 8.30
C ASP A 99 -6.06 -10.71 9.42
N ILE A 100 -4.72 -10.82 9.35
CA ILE A 100 -3.79 -10.16 10.27
C ILE A 100 -3.59 -8.70 9.84
N PRO A 101 -3.57 -7.72 10.77
CA PRO A 101 -3.22 -6.34 10.42
C PRO A 101 -1.87 -6.25 9.69
N SER A 102 -1.84 -5.60 8.52
CA SER A 102 -0.67 -5.61 7.63
C SER A 102 0.61 -5.06 8.26
N VAL A 103 0.51 -4.12 9.21
CA VAL A 103 1.66 -3.61 9.96
C VAL A 103 2.25 -4.69 10.88
N VAL A 104 1.40 -5.43 11.59
CA VAL A 104 1.82 -6.53 12.47
C VAL A 104 2.44 -7.65 11.66
N LEU A 105 1.82 -7.99 10.53
CA LEU A 105 2.34 -8.99 9.61
C LEU A 105 3.74 -8.63 9.10
N MET A 106 3.96 -7.38 8.71
CA MET A 106 5.26 -6.92 8.23
C MET A 106 6.33 -7.03 9.31
N MET A 107 6.01 -6.60 10.54
CA MET A 107 6.93 -6.72 11.69
C MET A 107 7.20 -8.20 12.02
N PHE A 108 6.20 -9.06 12.00
CA PHE A 108 6.34 -10.49 12.23
C PHE A 108 7.26 -11.14 11.20
N PHE A 109 7.07 -10.86 9.92
CA PHE A 109 7.97 -11.37 8.87
C PHE A 109 9.39 -10.89 9.09
N PHE A 110 9.59 -9.61 9.38
CA PHE A 110 10.93 -9.04 9.53
C PHE A 110 11.66 -9.59 10.77
N TYR A 111 11.05 -9.52 11.94
CA TYR A 111 11.72 -9.86 13.20
C TYR A 111 11.67 -11.36 13.52
N VAL A 112 10.55 -12.04 13.23
CA VAL A 112 10.35 -13.44 13.63
C VAL A 112 10.74 -14.40 12.53
N VAL A 113 10.23 -14.21 11.30
CA VAL A 113 10.49 -15.14 10.19
C VAL A 113 11.92 -14.99 9.67
N PHE A 114 12.38 -13.76 9.48
CA PHE A 114 13.70 -13.47 8.91
C PHE A 114 14.75 -13.01 9.94
N GLY A 115 14.41 -12.96 11.23
CA GLY A 115 15.33 -12.63 12.31
C GLY A 115 16.02 -11.28 12.18
N GLY A 116 15.44 -10.32 11.44
CA GLY A 116 16.01 -9.00 11.17
C GLY A 116 17.22 -8.99 10.21
N ALA A 117 17.63 -10.14 9.68
CA ALA A 117 18.83 -10.25 8.84
C ALA A 117 18.56 -9.94 7.35
N MET A 118 17.29 -10.04 6.90
CA MET A 118 16.93 -9.82 5.50
C MET A 118 16.70 -8.33 5.21
N ASN A 119 16.98 -7.94 3.96
CA ASN A 119 16.69 -6.57 3.50
C ASN A 119 15.20 -6.24 3.69
N GLY A 120 14.88 -5.19 4.45
CA GLY A 120 13.52 -4.82 4.79
C GLY A 120 12.65 -4.44 3.58
N ILE A 121 13.23 -3.97 2.47
CA ILE A 121 12.49 -3.75 1.21
C ILE A 121 11.96 -5.07 0.69
N LEU A 122 12.78 -6.12 0.65
CA LEU A 122 12.36 -7.46 0.21
C LEU A 122 11.31 -8.05 1.14
N VAL A 123 11.49 -7.90 2.45
CA VAL A 123 10.49 -8.34 3.43
C VAL A 123 9.17 -7.62 3.23
N SER A 124 9.19 -6.30 3.01
CA SER A 124 7.98 -5.52 2.72
C SER A 124 7.27 -5.99 1.46
N ILE A 125 8.01 -6.26 0.38
CA ILE A 125 7.48 -6.79 -0.88
C ILE A 125 6.78 -8.13 -0.65
N ILE A 126 7.43 -9.06 0.04
CA ILE A 126 6.90 -10.39 0.33
C ILE A 126 5.66 -10.31 1.23
N ALA A 127 5.78 -9.64 2.38
CA ALA A 127 4.70 -9.55 3.36
C ALA A 127 3.45 -8.87 2.80
N LEU A 128 3.61 -7.69 2.18
CA LEU A 128 2.50 -6.95 1.59
C LEU A 128 1.96 -7.60 0.33
N GLY A 129 2.82 -8.24 -0.46
CA GLY A 129 2.41 -9.01 -1.63
C GLY A 129 1.53 -10.20 -1.26
N ILE A 130 1.92 -11.00 -0.26
CA ILE A 130 1.11 -12.12 0.25
C ILE A 130 -0.20 -11.59 0.86
N TYR A 131 -0.12 -10.54 1.69
CA TYR A 131 -1.30 -9.92 2.30
C TYR A 131 -2.34 -9.52 1.26
N THR A 132 -1.93 -8.73 0.27
CA THR A 132 -2.83 -8.21 -0.77
C THR A 132 -3.32 -9.32 -1.72
N SER A 133 -2.55 -10.40 -1.89
CA SER A 133 -2.96 -11.53 -2.72
C SER A 133 -4.23 -12.22 -2.23
N GLY A 134 -4.50 -12.20 -0.91
CA GLY A 134 -5.72 -12.72 -0.32
C GLY A 134 -6.97 -11.96 -0.79
N ALA A 135 -6.92 -10.63 -0.79
CA ALA A 135 -8.00 -9.79 -1.32
C ALA A 135 -8.18 -9.99 -2.83
N LEU A 136 -7.07 -9.96 -3.60
CA LEU A 136 -7.12 -10.15 -5.04
C LEU A 136 -7.66 -11.54 -5.42
N TYR A 137 -7.30 -12.58 -4.68
CA TYR A 137 -7.85 -13.91 -4.88
C TYR A 137 -9.38 -13.93 -4.70
N LYS A 138 -9.91 -13.29 -3.64
CA LYS A 138 -11.37 -13.15 -3.40
C LYS A 138 -12.03 -12.45 -4.58
N ILE A 139 -11.50 -11.31 -5.02
CA ILE A 139 -12.01 -10.52 -6.13
C ILE A 139 -12.02 -11.34 -7.42
N PHE A 140 -10.89 -11.93 -7.80
CA PHE A 140 -10.76 -12.70 -9.04
C PHE A 140 -11.72 -13.90 -9.06
N LYS A 141 -11.75 -14.66 -7.97
CA LYS A 141 -12.65 -15.83 -7.87
C LYS A 141 -14.11 -15.45 -8.01
N ILE A 142 -14.58 -14.42 -7.29
CA ILE A 142 -15.97 -14.01 -7.31
C ILE A 142 -16.36 -13.60 -8.74
N HIS A 143 -15.61 -12.71 -9.39
CA HIS A 143 -15.98 -12.18 -10.70
C HIS A 143 -15.91 -13.23 -11.81
N ILE A 144 -14.93 -14.12 -11.78
CA ILE A 144 -14.83 -15.22 -12.74
C ILE A 144 -15.99 -16.19 -12.56
N THR A 145 -16.39 -16.50 -11.32
CA THR A 145 -17.49 -17.44 -11.08
C THR A 145 -18.86 -16.85 -11.34
N GLN A 146 -19.05 -15.53 -11.15
CA GLN A 146 -20.29 -14.83 -11.46
C GLN A 146 -20.61 -14.84 -12.97
N VAL A 147 -19.59 -14.61 -13.82
CA VAL A 147 -19.78 -14.65 -15.28
C VAL A 147 -19.95 -16.09 -15.77
N GLY A 148 -19.35 -17.06 -15.09
CA GLY A 148 -18.88 -18.30 -15.68
C GLY A 148 -19.88 -19.41 -15.98
N LYS A 149 -20.95 -19.63 -15.19
CA LYS A 149 -21.71 -20.88 -15.32
C LYS A 149 -22.45 -21.00 -16.65
N GLY A 150 -23.32 -20.07 -16.95
CA GLY A 150 -24.09 -20.10 -18.20
C GLY A 150 -23.24 -19.93 -19.47
N GLN A 151 -22.22 -19.05 -19.39
CA GLN A 151 -21.30 -18.82 -20.50
C GLN A 151 -20.39 -20.04 -20.80
N LEU A 152 -19.99 -20.78 -19.76
CA LEU A 152 -19.22 -22.00 -19.91
C LEU A 152 -20.03 -23.10 -20.58
N GLU A 153 -21.29 -23.27 -20.16
CA GLU A 153 -22.21 -24.27 -20.73
C GLU A 153 -22.53 -23.93 -22.20
N ALA A 154 -22.89 -22.69 -22.50
CA ALA A 154 -23.14 -22.23 -23.87
C ALA A 154 -21.91 -22.41 -24.78
N GLY A 155 -20.72 -22.06 -24.30
CA GLY A 155 -19.49 -22.25 -25.06
C GLY A 155 -19.18 -23.72 -25.34
N ARG A 156 -19.46 -24.61 -24.39
CA ARG A 156 -19.32 -26.07 -24.59
C ARG A 156 -20.32 -26.63 -25.61
N MET A 157 -21.55 -26.14 -25.61
CA MET A 157 -22.53 -26.51 -26.63
C MET A 157 -22.09 -26.14 -28.04
N LEU A 158 -21.29 -25.06 -28.17
CA LEU A 158 -20.67 -24.65 -29.44
C LEU A 158 -19.36 -25.40 -29.75
N GLY A 159 -19.02 -26.45 -28.98
CA GLY A 159 -17.82 -27.27 -29.21
C GLY A 159 -16.51 -26.65 -28.69
N LEU A 160 -16.56 -25.56 -27.91
CA LEU A 160 -15.36 -24.95 -27.33
C LEU A 160 -14.85 -25.77 -26.13
N SER A 161 -13.54 -25.95 -26.05
CA SER A 161 -12.95 -26.49 -24.84
C SER A 161 -13.10 -25.53 -23.65
N SER A 162 -13.12 -26.05 -22.43
CA SER A 162 -13.22 -25.22 -21.21
C SER A 162 -12.14 -24.11 -21.16
N TYR A 163 -10.91 -24.42 -21.60
CA TYR A 163 -9.84 -23.42 -21.66
C TYR A 163 -10.18 -22.28 -22.63
N LYS A 164 -10.70 -22.58 -23.82
CA LYS A 164 -11.13 -21.57 -24.79
C LYS A 164 -12.28 -20.73 -24.25
N CYS A 165 -13.26 -21.34 -23.58
CA CYS A 165 -14.36 -20.61 -22.93
C CYS A 165 -13.83 -19.64 -21.86
N TYR A 166 -12.94 -20.08 -20.97
CA TYR A 166 -12.34 -19.20 -19.98
C TYR A 166 -11.53 -18.08 -20.61
N ARG A 167 -10.67 -18.40 -21.58
CA ARG A 167 -9.72 -17.44 -22.18
C ARG A 167 -10.40 -16.37 -23.04
N TYR A 168 -11.42 -16.75 -23.80
CA TYR A 168 -12.01 -15.86 -24.83
C TYR A 168 -13.38 -15.31 -24.45
N ILE A 169 -14.11 -15.93 -23.52
CA ILE A 169 -15.47 -15.52 -23.16
C ILE A 169 -15.50 -14.98 -21.74
N ILE A 170 -15.09 -15.81 -20.76
CA ILE A 170 -15.29 -15.51 -19.32
C ILE A 170 -14.28 -14.46 -18.83
N LEU A 171 -13.00 -14.66 -19.10
CA LEU A 171 -11.94 -13.80 -18.56
C LEU A 171 -12.05 -12.35 -19.01
N PRO A 172 -12.30 -12.02 -20.29
CA PRO A 172 -12.50 -10.62 -20.70
C PRO A 172 -13.63 -9.92 -19.98
N GLN A 173 -14.77 -10.60 -19.80
CA GLN A 173 -15.92 -10.07 -19.09
C GLN A 173 -15.63 -9.89 -17.58
N ALA A 174 -15.02 -10.87 -16.95
CA ALA A 174 -14.65 -10.82 -15.54
C ALA A 174 -13.63 -9.71 -15.26
N VAL A 175 -12.60 -9.54 -16.11
CA VAL A 175 -11.58 -8.49 -15.94
C VAL A 175 -12.22 -7.10 -15.98
N LYS A 176 -13.16 -6.86 -16.88
CA LYS A 176 -13.86 -5.58 -16.97
C LYS A 176 -14.54 -5.20 -15.65
N THR A 177 -15.20 -6.15 -15.00
CA THR A 177 -15.95 -5.91 -13.76
C THR A 177 -15.07 -5.90 -12.50
N MET A 178 -13.96 -6.66 -12.46
CA MET A 178 -13.07 -6.70 -11.30
C MET A 178 -12.03 -5.57 -11.27
N LEU A 179 -11.71 -4.94 -12.41
CA LEU A 179 -10.63 -3.96 -12.52
C LEU A 179 -10.75 -2.78 -11.54
N PRO A 180 -11.94 -2.17 -11.31
CA PRO A 180 -12.11 -1.10 -10.33
C PRO A 180 -11.79 -1.56 -8.89
N LEU A 181 -12.15 -2.79 -8.53
CA LEU A 181 -11.88 -3.36 -7.20
C LEU A 181 -10.39 -3.66 -7.01
N VAL A 182 -9.73 -4.19 -8.05
CA VAL A 182 -8.28 -4.34 -8.09
C VAL A 182 -7.60 -3.00 -7.86
N GLY A 183 -8.08 -1.94 -8.48
CA GLY A 183 -7.58 -0.57 -8.26
C GLY A 183 -7.74 -0.11 -6.81
N GLY A 184 -8.84 -0.48 -6.15
CA GLY A 184 -9.06 -0.26 -4.73
C GLY A 184 -7.98 -0.95 -3.87
N GLU A 185 -7.73 -2.23 -4.11
CA GLU A 185 -6.73 -3.01 -3.38
C GLU A 185 -5.29 -2.52 -3.63
N LEU A 186 -4.96 -2.13 -4.86
CA LEU A 186 -3.65 -1.54 -5.14
C LEU A 186 -3.43 -0.20 -4.43
N LYS A 187 -4.47 0.62 -4.26
CA LYS A 187 -4.37 1.82 -3.41
C LYS A 187 -4.18 1.50 -1.94
N LEU A 188 -4.81 0.44 -1.43
CA LEU A 188 -4.58 -0.03 -0.07
C LEU A 188 -3.15 -0.54 0.11
N LEU A 189 -2.62 -1.31 -0.86
CA LEU A 189 -1.23 -1.73 -0.89
C LEU A 189 -0.27 -0.52 -0.88
N LEU A 190 -0.53 0.51 -1.71
CA LEU A 190 0.28 1.73 -1.71
C LEU A 190 0.31 2.39 -0.33
N ARG A 191 -0.83 2.50 0.36
CA ARG A 191 -0.86 3.05 1.73
C ARG A 191 -0.10 2.16 2.71
N ALA A 192 -0.20 0.83 2.57
CA ALA A 192 0.49 -0.11 3.44
C ALA A 192 2.02 -0.06 3.30
N THR A 193 2.57 0.46 2.20
CA THR A 193 4.02 0.66 2.07
C THR A 193 4.58 1.59 3.15
N SER A 194 3.76 2.52 3.70
CA SER A 194 4.17 3.40 4.81
C SER A 194 4.51 2.67 6.10
N TYR A 195 4.10 1.41 6.23
CA TYR A 195 4.46 0.58 7.38
C TYR A 195 5.91 0.07 7.33
N ALA A 196 6.59 0.17 6.18
CA ALA A 196 8.01 -0.18 6.04
C ALA A 196 8.91 0.60 7.00
N GLY A 197 8.47 1.78 7.42
CA GLY A 197 9.15 2.55 8.47
C GLY A 197 9.27 1.85 9.81
N TYR A 198 8.35 0.92 10.16
CA TYR A 198 8.42 0.14 11.41
C TYR A 198 9.52 -0.93 11.41
N ILE A 199 10.03 -1.29 10.24
CA ILE A 199 11.17 -2.21 10.05
C ILE A 199 12.41 -1.48 9.56
N ALA A 200 12.57 -0.22 10.01
CA ALA A 200 13.72 0.65 9.74
C ALA A 200 13.98 0.96 8.25
N GLN A 201 13.00 0.79 7.37
CA GLN A 201 13.14 1.23 5.98
C GLN A 201 12.83 2.71 5.82
N LYS A 202 13.62 3.38 4.97
CA LYS A 202 13.46 4.80 4.68
C LYS A 202 12.44 4.98 3.54
N ASP A 203 11.16 4.81 3.86
CA ASP A 203 10.04 5.13 2.98
C ASP A 203 9.70 6.63 3.01
N LEU A 204 8.67 7.05 2.29
CA LEU A 204 8.23 8.45 2.25
C LEU A 204 7.86 9.01 3.64
N VAL A 205 7.21 8.21 4.49
CA VAL A 205 6.79 8.66 5.83
C VAL A 205 8.01 8.83 6.74
N LYS A 206 8.96 7.90 6.71
CA LYS A 206 10.23 8.01 7.44
C LYS A 206 11.10 9.17 6.94
N ALA A 207 11.05 9.49 5.65
CA ALA A 207 11.71 10.68 5.12
C ALA A 207 11.17 11.96 5.76
N VAL A 208 9.84 12.06 5.92
CA VAL A 208 9.19 13.19 6.60
C VAL A 208 9.58 13.25 8.07
N ASP A 209 9.57 12.13 8.79
CA ASP A 209 9.98 12.09 10.20
C ASP A 209 11.42 12.57 10.38
N ALA A 210 12.32 12.18 9.46
CA ALA A 210 13.70 12.65 9.47
C ALA A 210 13.78 14.16 9.20
N ILE A 211 13.01 14.69 8.24
CA ILE A 211 12.98 16.14 7.94
C ILE A 211 12.46 16.92 9.14
N ARG A 212 11.36 16.48 9.74
CA ARG A 212 10.77 17.10 10.94
C ARG A 212 11.77 17.18 12.10
N SER A 213 12.62 16.15 12.27
CA SER A 213 13.57 16.10 13.37
C SER A 213 14.66 17.16 13.28
N PHE A 214 15.04 17.64 12.09
CA PHE A 214 16.06 18.66 11.94
C PHE A 214 15.53 20.05 11.53
N THR A 215 14.33 20.13 10.95
CA THR A 215 13.70 21.42 10.60
C THR A 215 12.77 21.96 11.66
N TYR A 216 12.35 21.11 12.62
CA TYR A 216 11.31 21.39 13.61
C TYR A 216 9.98 21.89 12.98
N ASP A 217 9.77 21.52 11.71
CA ASP A 217 8.60 21.89 10.92
C ASP A 217 7.89 20.62 10.46
N ALA A 218 6.60 20.50 10.80
CA ALA A 218 5.80 19.35 10.45
C ALA A 218 4.86 19.64 9.28
N PHE A 219 4.47 20.90 9.08
CA PHE A 219 3.37 21.23 8.18
C PHE A 219 3.71 20.95 6.72
N VAL A 220 4.77 21.56 6.20
CA VAL A 220 5.15 21.42 4.79
C VAL A 220 5.57 19.98 4.43
N PRO A 221 6.42 19.30 5.22
CA PRO A 221 6.79 17.91 4.91
C PRO A 221 5.58 16.95 4.89
N LEU A 222 4.64 17.07 5.84
CA LEU A 222 3.43 16.24 5.86
C LEU A 222 2.50 16.54 4.69
N LEU A 223 2.32 17.82 4.35
CA LEU A 223 1.53 18.23 3.19
C LEU A 223 2.11 17.65 1.90
N LEU A 224 3.43 17.79 1.71
CA LEU A 224 4.13 17.27 0.53
C LEU A 224 3.94 15.76 0.37
N VAL A 225 4.16 14.99 1.43
CA VAL A 225 3.99 13.53 1.37
C VAL A 225 2.53 13.14 1.11
N SER A 226 1.58 13.85 1.71
CA SER A 226 0.16 13.63 1.44
C SER A 226 -0.16 13.85 -0.05
N LEU A 227 0.36 14.92 -0.64
CA LEU A 227 0.21 15.20 -2.08
C LEU A 227 0.88 14.13 -2.95
N LEU A 228 2.07 13.64 -2.56
CA LEU A 228 2.75 12.56 -3.29
C LEU A 228 1.93 11.24 -3.25
N TYR A 229 1.36 10.86 -2.10
CA TYR A 229 0.48 9.69 -2.03
C TYR A 229 -0.80 9.87 -2.83
N LEU A 230 -1.39 11.08 -2.85
CA LEU A 230 -2.55 11.39 -3.70
C LEU A 230 -2.19 11.26 -5.18
N LEU A 231 -1.05 11.81 -5.59
CA LEU A 231 -0.56 11.71 -6.98
C LEU A 231 -0.34 10.25 -7.38
N LEU A 232 0.36 9.46 -6.56
CA LEU A 232 0.58 8.04 -6.82
C LEU A 232 -0.75 7.27 -6.90
N SER A 233 -1.70 7.53 -5.98
CA SER A 233 -3.03 6.91 -6.01
C SER A 233 -3.80 7.27 -7.27
N TRP A 234 -3.74 8.52 -7.71
CA TRP A 234 -4.35 8.98 -8.96
C TRP A 234 -3.72 8.32 -10.18
N LEU A 235 -2.39 8.19 -10.22
CA LEU A 235 -1.68 7.50 -11.30
C LEU A 235 -2.09 6.03 -11.42
N ILE A 236 -2.29 5.32 -10.29
CA ILE A 236 -2.77 3.93 -10.28
C ILE A 236 -4.15 3.85 -10.96
N VAL A 237 -5.09 4.71 -10.57
CA VAL A 237 -6.44 4.72 -11.16
C VAL A 237 -6.36 5.02 -12.65
N LYS A 238 -5.61 6.04 -13.05
CA LYS A 238 -5.44 6.40 -14.46
C LYS A 238 -4.82 5.28 -15.29
N ALA A 239 -3.83 4.58 -14.76
CA ALA A 239 -3.21 3.44 -15.44
C ALA A 239 -4.24 2.31 -15.67
N LEU A 240 -5.04 1.99 -14.67
CA LEU A 240 -6.08 0.97 -14.78
C LEU A 240 -7.22 1.39 -15.72
N ASP A 241 -7.65 2.65 -15.69
CA ASP A 241 -8.64 3.21 -16.62
C ASP A 241 -8.13 3.15 -18.07
N CYS A 242 -6.84 3.46 -18.29
CA CYS A 242 -6.22 3.37 -19.62
C CYS A 242 -6.22 1.93 -20.13
N ILE A 243 -5.86 0.96 -19.26
CA ILE A 243 -5.93 -0.47 -19.58
C ILE A 243 -7.38 -0.88 -19.90
N SER A 244 -8.33 -0.45 -19.06
CA SER A 244 -9.75 -0.75 -19.25
C SER A 244 -10.25 -0.24 -20.60
N LYS A 245 -10.00 1.02 -20.93
CA LYS A 245 -10.41 1.62 -22.19
C LYS A 245 -9.79 0.93 -23.39
N LYS A 246 -8.48 0.66 -23.34
CA LYS A 246 -7.75 0.05 -24.46
C LYS A 246 -8.22 -1.36 -24.79
N TYR A 247 -8.55 -2.17 -23.77
CA TYR A 247 -8.81 -3.60 -23.96
C TYR A 247 -10.29 -3.99 -23.90
N PHE A 248 -11.16 -3.14 -23.35
CA PHE A 248 -12.55 -3.51 -23.07
C PHE A 248 -13.61 -2.52 -23.57
N TYR A 249 -13.22 -1.33 -24.08
CA TYR A 249 -14.13 -0.29 -24.54
C TYR A 249 -13.84 0.17 -25.98
N ASN A 250 -13.00 -0.54 -26.74
CA ASN A 250 -12.82 -0.32 -28.16
C ASN A 250 -13.91 -1.09 -28.92
N ASP A 251 -15.18 -0.68 -28.73
CA ASP A 251 -16.31 -0.94 -29.63
C ASP A 251 -17.06 0.37 -29.89
#